data_4ebd2e00a97c0a1f24f6585887bf496e
#
_entry.id   4ebd2e00a97c0a1f24f6585887bf496e
#
_cell.length_a   1.000
_cell.length_b   1.000
_cell.length_c   1.000
_cell.angle_alpha   90.00
_cell.angle_beta   90.00
_cell.angle_gamma   90.00
#
_symmetry.space_group_name_H-M   'P 1'
#
loop_
_entity.id
_entity.type
_entity.pdbx_description
1 polymer ?
#
loop_
_entity_poly.entity_id
_entity_poly.type
_entity_poly.pdbx_seq_one_letter_code
_entity_poly.pdbx_strand_id
1 'polypeptide(L)'
;MKKIVTLFVAIAAFCGFTSKAEEATTFEVNRIKYTVTGENSVGVSGLNENYEPSEVKLTEVIIPSTVENAGKNYTVTSVEEYAFRWTSGILKIELPNTVTELKNNAIYYNDDLEEIVLSENITKLGEYSLASNRKLKSLAIPAGVTEIPQSCFASDEGLTSITFASDFTSIGNGAFYKAGMAEITIPGSCKTIGNNAFQLCPNLSKVTLGEGVETLNEGAFRECAKLTEINLPASLKTIGQYAFLNDVMLSSVRIPVGVT
;
A
#
# COMPACT_ATOMS: atom_id res chain seq x y z
N MET A 1 18.04 -28.70 15.55
CA MET A 1 19.42 -28.21 15.33
C MET A 1 19.32 -27.01 14.38
N LYS A 2 19.62 -25.81 14.92
CA LYS A 2 19.54 -24.56 14.17
C LYS A 2 20.75 -24.47 13.24
N LYS A 3 20.55 -24.46 11.91
CA LYS A 3 21.62 -24.12 10.96
C LYS A 3 21.57 -22.60 10.73
N ILE A 4 22.53 -21.91 11.32
CA ILE A 4 22.81 -20.51 11.04
C ILE A 4 23.68 -20.50 9.78
N VAL A 5 23.17 -19.94 8.69
CA VAL A 5 24.01 -19.66 7.50
C VAL A 5 24.50 -18.23 7.66
N THR A 6 25.68 -18.09 8.24
CA THR A 6 26.41 -16.83 8.27
C THR A 6 27.33 -16.79 7.06
N LEU A 7 27.02 -15.92 6.11
CA LEU A 7 27.92 -15.66 4.99
C LEU A 7 29.02 -14.71 5.47
N PHE A 8 30.21 -15.23 5.76
CA PHE A 8 31.41 -14.43 6.00
C PHE A 8 31.99 -13.97 4.66
N VAL A 9 31.98 -12.67 4.39
CA VAL A 9 32.81 -12.11 3.33
C VAL A 9 34.15 -11.71 3.92
N ALA A 10 35.22 -12.38 3.46
CA ALA A 10 36.58 -12.08 3.88
C ALA A 10 37.00 -10.69 3.38
N ILE A 11 37.47 -9.85 4.31
CA ILE A 11 38.03 -8.52 4.03
C ILE A 11 39.45 -8.69 3.50
N ALA A 12 39.68 -8.39 2.22
CA ALA A 12 41.01 -8.12 1.68
C ALA A 12 41.23 -6.59 1.71
N ALA A 13 42.11 -6.14 2.58
CA ALA A 13 42.49 -4.73 2.66
C ALA A 13 43.26 -4.31 1.41
N PHE A 14 42.71 -3.36 0.63
CA PHE A 14 43.50 -2.58 -0.31
C PHE A 14 43.04 -1.11 -0.22
N CYS A 15 43.96 -0.21 0.09
CA CYS A 15 43.76 1.22 0.22
C CYS A 15 43.30 1.84 -1.11
N GLY A 16 42.09 2.40 -1.12
CA GLY A 16 41.56 3.23 -2.19
C GLY A 16 40.22 3.79 -1.78
N PHE A 17 40.11 5.11 -1.59
CA PHE A 17 38.89 5.81 -1.26
C PHE A 17 37.84 5.61 -2.37
N THR A 18 36.96 4.63 -2.19
CA THR A 18 35.64 4.57 -2.85
C THR A 18 34.64 4.32 -1.75
N SER A 19 33.62 5.14 -1.65
CA SER A 19 32.49 4.95 -0.73
C SER A 19 31.81 3.60 -1.07
N LYS A 20 32.23 2.56 -0.35
CA LYS A 20 31.57 1.26 -0.42
C LYS A 20 30.20 1.45 0.26
N ALA A 21 29.13 1.32 -0.50
CA ALA A 21 27.84 1.09 0.12
C ALA A 21 27.98 -0.13 1.02
N GLU A 22 27.81 0.03 2.33
CA GLU A 22 27.78 -1.09 3.27
C GLU A 22 26.63 -2.01 2.80
N GLU A 23 26.96 -3.26 2.45
CA GLU A 23 25.93 -4.25 2.16
C GLU A 23 25.07 -4.40 3.41
N ALA A 24 23.76 -4.17 3.27
CA ALA A 24 22.83 -4.27 4.38
C ALA A 24 22.90 -5.68 4.98
N THR A 25 23.12 -5.77 6.29
CA THR A 25 23.15 -7.06 6.99
C THR A 25 21.75 -7.66 6.99
N THR A 26 21.62 -8.87 6.43
CA THR A 26 20.35 -9.61 6.41
C THR A 26 20.46 -10.88 7.23
N PHE A 27 19.34 -11.30 7.83
CA PHE A 27 19.23 -12.56 8.56
C PHE A 27 17.80 -13.10 8.50
N GLU A 28 17.60 -14.32 8.97
CA GLU A 28 16.30 -15.00 8.95
C GLU A 28 15.93 -15.52 10.33
N VAL A 29 14.67 -15.31 10.72
CA VAL A 29 14.06 -15.88 11.91
C VAL A 29 12.67 -16.39 11.54
N ASN A 30 12.38 -17.67 11.83
CA ASN A 30 11.08 -18.29 11.59
C ASN A 30 10.54 -18.09 10.16
N ARG A 31 11.42 -18.27 9.15
CA ARG A 31 11.13 -18.12 7.72
C ARG A 31 10.88 -16.68 7.25
N ILE A 32 10.99 -15.70 8.12
CA ILE A 32 10.91 -14.28 7.77
C ILE A 32 12.32 -13.73 7.66
N LYS A 33 12.61 -13.08 6.54
CA LYS A 33 13.88 -12.40 6.27
C LYS A 33 13.82 -10.97 6.77
N TYR A 34 14.89 -10.53 7.39
CA TYR A 34 15.04 -9.19 7.94
C TYR A 34 16.29 -8.53 7.41
N THR A 35 16.23 -7.23 7.19
CA THR A 35 17.36 -6.37 6.83
C THR A 35 17.58 -5.37 7.96
N VAL A 36 18.82 -5.23 8.44
CA VAL A 36 19.17 -4.23 9.45
C VAL A 36 19.03 -2.83 8.84
N THR A 37 18.17 -2.01 9.43
CA THR A 37 17.86 -0.65 8.97
C THR A 37 18.42 0.43 9.90
N GLY A 38 18.90 0.05 11.08
CA GLY A 38 19.50 0.95 12.06
C GLY A 38 20.18 0.17 13.18
N GLU A 39 20.70 0.88 14.18
CA GLU A 39 21.44 0.24 15.27
C GLU A 39 20.66 -0.87 15.96
N ASN A 40 19.38 -0.63 16.28
CA ASN A 40 18.49 -1.57 16.95
C ASN A 40 17.18 -1.80 16.19
N SER A 41 17.17 -1.59 14.88
CA SER A 41 15.98 -1.74 14.04
C SER A 41 16.24 -2.58 12.81
N VAL A 42 15.18 -3.26 12.37
CA VAL A 42 15.13 -4.05 11.14
C VAL A 42 13.84 -3.77 10.38
N GLY A 43 13.92 -3.95 9.06
CA GLY A 43 12.75 -4.09 8.20
C GLY A 43 12.55 -5.53 7.78
N VAL A 44 11.29 -5.94 7.60
CA VAL A 44 10.97 -7.22 6.96
C VAL A 44 11.34 -7.12 5.50
N SER A 45 12.19 -8.01 4.99
CA SER A 45 12.68 -8.00 3.61
C SER A 45 12.24 -9.20 2.77
N GLY A 46 11.44 -10.09 3.33
CA GLY A 46 10.83 -11.19 2.58
C GLY A 46 10.52 -12.43 3.40
N LEU A 47 10.09 -13.47 2.68
CA LEU A 47 9.92 -14.81 3.22
C LEU A 47 10.97 -15.75 2.64
N ASN A 48 11.31 -16.78 3.39
CA ASN A 48 12.03 -17.94 2.85
C ASN A 48 10.99 -18.91 2.31
N GLU A 49 10.89 -19.01 1.00
CA GLU A 49 10.00 -19.93 0.29
C GLU A 49 10.61 -21.31 0.09
N ASN A 50 11.91 -21.48 0.36
CA ASN A 50 12.60 -22.76 0.30
C ASN A 50 12.28 -23.57 1.55
N TYR A 51 11.27 -24.40 1.49
CA TYR A 51 10.87 -25.34 2.55
C TYR A 51 10.85 -26.76 2.01
N GLU A 52 11.14 -27.72 2.90
CA GLU A 52 11.04 -29.14 2.53
C GLU A 52 9.56 -29.49 2.25
N PRO A 53 9.30 -30.38 1.27
CA PRO A 53 7.93 -30.74 0.88
C PRO A 53 7.05 -31.28 2.03
N SER A 54 7.67 -31.67 3.14
CA SER A 54 7.01 -32.16 4.36
C SER A 54 6.57 -31.04 5.32
N GLU A 55 7.00 -29.79 5.08
CA GLU A 55 6.62 -28.65 5.94
C GLU A 55 5.27 -28.08 5.51
N VAL A 56 4.48 -27.64 6.51
CA VAL A 56 3.20 -27.00 6.27
C VAL A 56 3.40 -25.67 5.54
N LYS A 57 2.70 -25.49 4.42
CA LYS A 57 2.69 -24.21 3.69
C LYS A 57 2.18 -23.10 4.61
N LEU A 58 2.91 -21.98 4.69
CA LEU A 58 2.42 -20.81 5.41
C LEU A 58 1.20 -20.23 4.69
N THR A 59 0.11 -20.05 5.42
CA THR A 59 -1.08 -19.33 4.95
C THR A 59 -1.25 -18.00 5.66
N GLU A 60 -0.60 -17.84 6.80
CA GLU A 60 -0.61 -16.61 7.60
C GLU A 60 0.81 -16.19 7.96
N VAL A 61 1.07 -14.91 7.90
CA VAL A 61 2.34 -14.29 8.28
C VAL A 61 2.07 -13.26 9.37
N ILE A 62 2.45 -13.60 10.60
CA ILE A 62 2.36 -12.71 11.76
C ILE A 62 3.77 -12.18 12.05
N ILE A 63 3.99 -10.89 11.83
CA ILE A 63 5.28 -10.25 12.02
C ILE A 63 5.43 -9.90 13.51
N PRO A 64 6.49 -10.37 14.20
CA PRO A 64 6.73 -10.01 15.60
C PRO A 64 7.22 -8.56 15.72
N SER A 65 6.95 -7.91 16.86
CA SER A 65 7.45 -6.56 17.14
C SER A 65 8.96 -6.49 17.32
N THR A 66 9.58 -7.60 17.75
CA THR A 66 11.03 -7.71 17.96
C THR A 66 11.53 -9.07 17.51
N VAL A 67 12.80 -9.11 17.06
CA VAL A 67 13.50 -10.33 16.67
C VAL A 67 14.91 -10.34 17.27
N GLU A 68 15.38 -11.53 17.62
CA GLU A 68 16.76 -11.72 18.10
C GLU A 68 17.65 -12.31 16.99
N ASN A 69 18.82 -11.76 16.83
CA ASN A 69 19.87 -12.32 15.97
C ASN A 69 21.22 -12.20 16.67
N ALA A 70 21.92 -13.34 16.84
CA ALA A 70 23.24 -13.44 17.46
C ALA A 70 23.34 -12.76 18.85
N GLY A 71 22.30 -12.89 19.68
CA GLY A 71 22.26 -12.32 21.04
C GLY A 71 21.86 -10.84 21.10
N LYS A 72 21.53 -10.22 19.95
CA LYS A 72 21.06 -8.85 19.88
C LYS A 72 19.58 -8.80 19.48
N ASN A 73 18.80 -8.03 20.22
CA ASN A 73 17.39 -7.76 19.93
C ASN A 73 17.25 -6.56 18.99
N TYR A 74 16.38 -6.70 18.00
CA TYR A 74 16.01 -5.66 17.04
C TYR A 74 14.51 -5.42 17.06
N THR A 75 14.09 -4.17 16.96
CA THR A 75 12.69 -3.79 16.77
C THR A 75 12.36 -3.84 15.26
N VAL A 76 11.23 -4.43 14.90
CA VAL A 76 10.73 -4.44 13.52
C VAL A 76 9.97 -3.15 13.25
N THR A 77 10.47 -2.30 12.36
CA THR A 77 9.96 -0.92 12.16
C THR A 77 9.41 -0.65 10.76
N SER A 78 9.70 -1.50 9.78
CA SER A 78 9.28 -1.31 8.40
C SER A 78 9.02 -2.63 7.68
N VAL A 79 8.28 -2.55 6.57
CA VAL A 79 8.26 -3.59 5.54
C VAL A 79 9.02 -3.04 4.33
N GLU A 80 10.08 -3.73 3.96
CA GLU A 80 11.02 -3.29 2.93
C GLU A 80 10.44 -3.44 1.53
N GLU A 81 11.11 -2.82 0.57
CA GLU A 81 10.72 -2.88 -0.84
C GLU A 81 10.70 -4.32 -1.34
N TYR A 82 9.59 -4.71 -1.99
CA TYR A 82 9.33 -6.06 -2.51
C TYR A 82 9.30 -7.19 -1.47
N ALA A 83 9.20 -6.90 -0.18
CA ALA A 83 9.26 -7.91 0.89
C ALA A 83 8.26 -9.06 0.70
N PHE A 84 7.02 -8.74 0.34
CA PHE A 84 5.96 -9.72 0.05
C PHE A 84 5.47 -9.59 -1.39
N ARG A 85 6.40 -9.59 -2.35
CA ARG A 85 6.05 -9.59 -3.76
C ARG A 85 5.87 -11.01 -4.27
N TRP A 86 4.70 -11.28 -4.91
CA TRP A 86 4.38 -12.60 -5.49
C TRP A 86 4.41 -13.76 -4.48
N THR A 87 4.01 -13.51 -3.26
CA THR A 87 3.98 -14.53 -2.21
C THR A 87 2.75 -15.41 -2.38
N SER A 88 2.93 -16.62 -2.90
CA SER A 88 1.83 -17.54 -3.21
C SER A 88 1.27 -18.21 -1.96
N GLY A 89 -0.06 -18.22 -1.82
CA GLY A 89 -0.81 -18.96 -0.82
C GLY A 89 -0.84 -18.32 0.58
N ILE A 90 -0.31 -17.11 0.74
CA ILE A 90 -0.52 -16.32 1.96
C ILE A 90 -1.90 -15.69 1.88
N LEU A 91 -2.74 -15.98 2.88
CA LEU A 91 -4.10 -15.48 3.00
C LEU A 91 -4.18 -14.26 3.92
N LYS A 92 -3.28 -14.17 4.91
CA LYS A 92 -3.24 -13.09 5.89
C LYS A 92 -1.81 -12.63 6.18
N ILE A 93 -1.64 -11.31 6.28
CA ILE A 93 -0.43 -10.67 6.82
C ILE A 93 -0.85 -9.78 7.99
N GLU A 94 -0.17 -9.90 9.13
CA GLU A 94 -0.39 -9.09 10.32
C GLU A 94 0.90 -8.37 10.71
N LEU A 95 0.83 -7.05 10.82
CA LEU A 95 1.95 -6.18 11.16
C LEU A 95 1.85 -5.71 12.62
N PRO A 96 2.95 -5.75 13.38
CA PRO A 96 2.97 -5.26 14.76
C PRO A 96 2.92 -3.73 14.81
N ASN A 97 2.46 -3.18 15.94
CA ASN A 97 2.36 -1.73 16.13
C ASN A 97 3.73 -0.99 16.17
N THR A 98 4.83 -1.70 16.06
CA THR A 98 6.17 -1.12 15.88
C THR A 98 6.48 -0.75 14.43
N VAL A 99 5.72 -1.26 13.45
CA VAL A 99 5.88 -0.91 12.03
C VAL A 99 5.24 0.45 11.77
N THR A 100 6.01 1.36 11.21
CA THR A 100 5.60 2.75 10.90
C THR A 100 5.60 3.06 9.41
N GLU A 101 6.17 2.18 8.59
CA GLU A 101 6.32 2.41 7.14
C GLU A 101 6.17 1.11 6.33
N LEU A 102 5.42 1.19 5.25
CA LEU A 102 5.51 0.25 4.12
C LEU A 102 6.28 0.92 2.99
N LYS A 103 7.38 0.33 2.53
CA LYS A 103 8.14 0.85 1.40
C LYS A 103 7.46 0.55 0.06
N ASN A 104 8.02 1.05 -1.03
CA ASN A 104 7.46 0.83 -2.37
C ASN A 104 7.30 -0.67 -2.67
N ASN A 105 6.17 -1.06 -3.25
CA ASN A 105 5.89 -2.45 -3.61
C ASN A 105 5.99 -3.47 -2.44
N ALA A 106 5.87 -3.04 -1.20
CA ALA A 106 6.14 -3.87 -0.01
C ALA A 106 5.28 -5.15 0.04
N ILE A 107 3.97 -5.03 -0.25
CA ILE A 107 3.00 -6.13 -0.27
C ILE A 107 2.30 -6.09 -1.64
N TYR A 108 3.05 -6.45 -2.69
CA TYR A 108 2.64 -6.28 -4.08
C TYR A 108 2.36 -7.61 -4.77
N TYR A 109 1.22 -7.68 -5.49
CA TYR A 109 0.87 -8.80 -6.35
C TYR A 109 0.73 -10.14 -5.60
N ASN A 110 -0.16 -10.17 -4.60
CA ASN A 110 -0.49 -11.40 -3.86
C ASN A 110 -1.93 -11.81 -4.16
N ASP A 111 -2.11 -12.68 -5.14
CA ASP A 111 -3.44 -13.09 -5.65
C ASP A 111 -4.27 -13.86 -4.60
N ASP A 112 -3.65 -14.42 -3.57
CA ASP A 112 -4.35 -15.17 -2.53
C ASP A 112 -4.66 -14.37 -1.28
N LEU A 113 -4.05 -13.18 -1.09
CA LEU A 113 -4.15 -12.38 0.12
C LEU A 113 -5.56 -11.81 0.30
N GLU A 114 -6.22 -12.21 1.39
CA GLU A 114 -7.60 -11.82 1.72
C GLU A 114 -7.67 -10.78 2.84
N GLU A 115 -6.67 -10.77 3.73
CA GLU A 115 -6.63 -9.91 4.91
C GLU A 115 -5.24 -9.33 5.15
N ILE A 116 -5.19 -8.03 5.43
CA ILE A 116 -4.00 -7.35 5.95
C ILE A 116 -4.41 -6.60 7.22
N VAL A 117 -3.74 -6.91 8.32
CA VAL A 117 -3.85 -6.12 9.56
C VAL A 117 -2.67 -5.17 9.60
N LEU A 118 -2.93 -3.90 9.30
CA LEU A 118 -1.92 -2.84 9.35
C LEU A 118 -1.64 -2.44 10.81
N SER A 119 -0.41 -2.01 11.07
CA SER A 119 -0.05 -1.33 12.31
C SER A 119 -0.83 -0.01 12.44
N GLU A 120 -1.38 0.27 13.61
CA GLU A 120 -2.05 1.55 13.90
C GLU A 120 -1.09 2.75 13.84
N ASN A 121 0.21 2.49 13.95
CA ASN A 121 1.26 3.51 13.94
C ASN A 121 1.89 3.73 12.54
N ILE A 122 1.34 3.14 11.49
CA ILE A 122 1.79 3.45 10.13
C ILE A 122 1.48 4.91 9.82
N THR A 123 2.49 5.62 9.35
CA THR A 123 2.40 7.01 8.88
C THR A 123 2.78 7.15 7.41
N LYS A 124 3.45 6.13 6.85
CA LYS A 124 3.90 6.16 5.45
C LYS A 124 3.54 4.89 4.71
N LEU A 125 2.90 5.07 3.57
CA LEU A 125 2.71 4.05 2.55
C LEU A 125 3.58 4.40 1.34
N GLY A 126 4.27 3.43 0.76
CA GLY A 126 5.04 3.60 -0.46
C GLY A 126 4.17 3.47 -1.71
N GLU A 127 4.71 3.88 -2.85
CA GLU A 127 4.07 3.65 -4.16
C GLU A 127 3.88 2.15 -4.40
N TYR A 128 2.71 1.75 -4.92
CA TYR A 128 2.34 0.36 -5.15
C TYR A 128 2.42 -0.55 -3.91
N SER A 129 2.55 0.00 -2.71
CA SER A 129 2.88 -0.79 -1.51
C SER A 129 1.86 -1.87 -1.17
N LEU A 130 0.63 -1.74 -1.61
CA LEU A 130 -0.48 -2.66 -1.38
C LEU A 130 -1.18 -3.06 -2.69
N ALA A 131 -0.61 -2.76 -3.86
CA ALA A 131 -1.26 -2.94 -5.15
C ALA A 131 -1.33 -4.41 -5.61
N SER A 132 -2.34 -4.72 -6.43
CA SER A 132 -2.55 -6.03 -7.06
C SER A 132 -2.77 -7.19 -6.09
N ASN A 133 -3.41 -6.92 -4.94
CA ASN A 133 -3.88 -7.93 -4.01
C ASN A 133 -5.37 -8.20 -4.29
N ARG A 134 -5.66 -8.95 -5.34
CA ARG A 134 -6.99 -9.05 -5.95
C ARG A 134 -8.08 -9.63 -5.05
N LYS A 135 -7.73 -10.37 -4.00
CA LYS A 135 -8.69 -10.94 -3.04
C LYS A 135 -8.81 -10.14 -1.75
N LEU A 136 -8.01 -9.09 -1.56
CA LEU A 136 -8.11 -8.21 -0.40
C LEU A 136 -9.50 -7.55 -0.36
N LYS A 137 -10.25 -7.75 0.74
CA LYS A 137 -11.68 -7.38 0.80
C LYS A 137 -11.92 -6.00 1.39
N SER A 138 -11.18 -5.67 2.43
CA SER A 138 -11.36 -4.40 3.14
C SER A 138 -10.08 -3.97 3.82
N LEU A 139 -9.92 -2.67 3.99
CA LEU A 139 -8.78 -2.11 4.70
C LEU A 139 -9.19 -0.83 5.42
N ALA A 140 -8.78 -0.72 6.69
CA ALA A 140 -8.82 0.52 7.44
C ALA A 140 -7.47 1.21 7.31
N ILE A 141 -7.46 2.45 6.79
CA ILE A 141 -6.24 3.25 6.70
C ILE A 141 -5.95 3.81 8.10
N PRO A 142 -4.76 3.57 8.67
CA PRO A 142 -4.38 4.11 9.97
C PRO A 142 -4.46 5.63 10.01
N ALA A 143 -4.82 6.18 11.17
CA ALA A 143 -5.03 7.62 11.34
C ALA A 143 -3.78 8.48 11.04
N GLY A 144 -2.57 7.90 11.19
CA GLY A 144 -1.31 8.58 10.84
C GLY A 144 -1.03 8.71 9.35
N VAL A 145 -1.80 8.02 8.49
CA VAL A 145 -1.65 8.09 7.03
C VAL A 145 -2.48 9.24 6.50
N THR A 146 -1.84 10.32 6.10
CA THR A 146 -2.50 11.55 5.61
C THR A 146 -2.60 11.62 4.09
N GLU A 147 -1.98 10.72 3.36
CA GLU A 147 -2.05 10.65 1.90
C GLU A 147 -1.93 9.21 1.38
N ILE A 148 -2.61 8.92 0.28
CA ILE A 148 -2.42 7.67 -0.46
C ILE A 148 -1.48 7.95 -1.62
N PRO A 149 -0.31 7.30 -1.68
CA PRO A 149 0.66 7.52 -2.76
C PRO A 149 0.19 6.92 -4.09
N GLN A 150 0.99 7.17 -5.12
CA GLN A 150 0.75 6.67 -6.47
C GLN A 150 0.52 5.15 -6.48
N SER A 151 -0.58 4.74 -7.12
CA SER A 151 -0.93 3.33 -7.38
C SER A 151 -0.96 2.41 -6.16
N CYS A 152 -1.09 2.97 -4.95
CA CYS A 152 -0.98 2.21 -3.70
C CYS A 152 -1.92 1.01 -3.63
N PHE A 153 -3.16 1.14 -4.14
CA PHE A 153 -4.21 0.11 -4.19
C PHE A 153 -4.63 -0.22 -5.63
N ALA A 154 -3.75 0.02 -6.60
CA ALA A 154 -4.07 -0.26 -7.99
C ALA A 154 -4.30 -1.76 -8.23
N SER A 155 -5.37 -2.10 -8.94
CA SER A 155 -5.78 -3.48 -9.26
C SER A 155 -6.15 -4.36 -8.05
N ASP A 156 -6.59 -3.75 -6.97
CA ASP A 156 -7.20 -4.45 -5.84
C ASP A 156 -8.68 -4.67 -6.14
N GLU A 157 -8.96 -5.56 -7.09
CA GLU A 157 -10.30 -5.80 -7.63
C GLU A 157 -11.30 -6.34 -6.58
N GLY A 158 -10.79 -6.98 -5.53
CA GLY A 158 -11.57 -7.49 -4.39
C GLY A 158 -11.88 -6.43 -3.32
N LEU A 159 -11.21 -5.27 -3.34
CA LEU A 159 -11.35 -4.25 -2.31
C LEU A 159 -12.74 -3.59 -2.41
N THR A 160 -13.64 -3.96 -1.50
CA THR A 160 -15.03 -3.47 -1.50
C THR A 160 -15.25 -2.28 -0.59
N SER A 161 -14.37 -2.07 0.39
CA SER A 161 -14.46 -0.93 1.31
C SER A 161 -13.09 -0.44 1.75
N ILE A 162 -12.98 0.87 1.89
CA ILE A 162 -11.84 1.57 2.46
C ILE A 162 -12.35 2.78 3.25
N THR A 163 -11.71 3.08 4.38
CA THR A 163 -12.04 4.25 5.20
C THR A 163 -10.81 5.11 5.39
N PHE A 164 -11.00 6.43 5.36
CA PHE A 164 -9.94 7.42 5.53
C PHE A 164 -10.05 8.11 6.89
N ALA A 165 -8.92 8.52 7.44
CA ALA A 165 -8.88 9.39 8.61
C ALA A 165 -9.44 10.80 8.29
N SER A 166 -9.82 11.53 9.32
CA SER A 166 -10.45 12.87 9.17
C SER A 166 -9.49 13.96 8.65
N ASP A 167 -8.19 13.76 8.82
CA ASP A 167 -7.12 14.68 8.42
C ASP A 167 -6.41 14.27 7.11
N PHE A 168 -7.00 13.34 6.39
CA PHE A 168 -6.53 12.84 5.10
C PHE A 168 -6.49 13.95 4.04
N THR A 169 -5.38 14.14 3.33
CA THR A 169 -5.12 15.34 2.50
C THR A 169 -5.12 15.12 0.99
N SER A 170 -4.70 13.92 0.51
CA SER A 170 -4.58 13.69 -0.93
C SER A 170 -4.63 12.23 -1.36
N ILE A 171 -5.11 12.03 -2.58
CA ILE A 171 -5.10 10.74 -3.29
C ILE A 171 -4.17 10.87 -4.49
N GLY A 172 -3.15 10.02 -4.56
CA GLY A 172 -2.12 10.01 -5.60
C GLY A 172 -2.63 9.50 -6.95
N ASN A 173 -1.77 9.61 -7.96
CA ASN A 173 -2.07 9.16 -9.33
C ASN A 173 -2.32 7.65 -9.36
N GLY A 174 -3.42 7.23 -9.99
CA GLY A 174 -3.77 5.81 -10.12
C GLY A 174 -3.99 5.06 -8.80
N ALA A 175 -4.13 5.77 -7.67
CA ALA A 175 -4.10 5.17 -6.33
C ALA A 175 -5.09 4.01 -6.17
N PHE A 176 -6.25 4.08 -6.81
CA PHE A 176 -7.32 3.07 -6.82
C PHE A 176 -7.67 2.60 -8.25
N TYR A 177 -6.73 2.68 -9.18
CA TYR A 177 -6.93 2.20 -10.55
C TYR A 177 -7.42 0.74 -10.56
N LYS A 178 -8.57 0.47 -11.17
CA LYS A 178 -9.23 -0.86 -11.20
C LYS A 178 -9.58 -1.45 -9.82
N ALA A 179 -9.74 -0.64 -8.79
CA ALA A 179 -10.18 -1.13 -7.49
C ALA A 179 -11.68 -1.50 -7.49
N GLY A 180 -12.06 -2.46 -6.64
CA GLY A 180 -13.38 -3.12 -6.72
C GLY A 180 -14.53 -2.47 -5.95
N MET A 181 -14.30 -1.35 -5.24
CA MET A 181 -15.28 -0.70 -4.39
C MET A 181 -16.52 -0.23 -5.16
N ALA A 182 -17.70 -0.39 -4.54
CA ALA A 182 -18.97 0.06 -5.11
C ALA A 182 -19.29 1.52 -4.77
N GLU A 183 -18.86 1.96 -3.60
CA GLU A 183 -19.07 3.32 -3.11
C GLU A 183 -17.80 3.83 -2.44
N ILE A 184 -17.59 5.14 -2.50
CA ILE A 184 -16.50 5.77 -1.77
C ILE A 184 -16.91 7.14 -1.23
N THR A 185 -16.48 7.43 0.00
CA THR A 185 -16.61 8.75 0.62
C THR A 185 -15.22 9.32 0.85
N ILE A 186 -14.93 10.45 0.23
CA ILE A 186 -13.66 11.17 0.34
C ILE A 186 -13.87 12.37 1.25
N PRO A 187 -13.14 12.48 2.38
CA PRO A 187 -13.32 13.55 3.35
C PRO A 187 -12.94 14.92 2.76
N GLY A 188 -13.55 15.98 3.24
CA GLY A 188 -13.28 17.35 2.78
C GLY A 188 -11.89 17.90 3.14
N SER A 189 -11.16 17.23 4.00
CA SER A 189 -9.73 17.47 4.23
C SER A 189 -8.87 17.13 3.00
N CYS A 190 -9.30 16.13 2.19
CA CYS A 190 -8.65 15.76 0.94
C CYS A 190 -8.81 16.88 -0.10
N LYS A 191 -7.72 17.54 -0.46
CA LYS A 191 -7.75 18.67 -1.40
C LYS A 191 -7.69 18.23 -2.86
N THR A 192 -6.99 17.14 -3.14
CA THR A 192 -6.65 16.74 -4.50
C THR A 192 -6.87 15.25 -4.72
N ILE A 193 -7.53 14.93 -5.83
CA ILE A 193 -7.65 13.57 -6.37
C ILE A 193 -6.77 13.50 -7.63
N GLY A 194 -5.79 12.61 -7.61
CA GLY A 194 -4.73 12.49 -8.62
C GLY A 194 -5.21 12.02 -9.99
N ASN A 195 -4.31 12.07 -10.97
CA ASN A 195 -4.58 11.57 -12.32
C ASN A 195 -4.99 10.10 -12.30
N ASN A 196 -6.09 9.77 -12.98
CA ASN A 196 -6.59 8.40 -13.10
C ASN A 196 -6.79 7.66 -11.75
N ALA A 197 -7.00 8.40 -10.67
CA ALA A 197 -7.01 7.85 -9.30
C ALA A 197 -8.03 6.72 -9.12
N PHE A 198 -9.21 6.83 -9.73
CA PHE A 198 -10.28 5.83 -9.73
C PHE A 198 -10.61 5.32 -11.14
N GLN A 199 -9.69 5.46 -12.10
CA GLN A 199 -9.94 5.01 -13.46
C GLN A 199 -10.22 3.50 -13.50
N LEU A 200 -11.20 3.10 -14.37
CA LEU A 200 -11.58 1.70 -14.58
C LEU A 200 -12.08 0.96 -13.32
N CYS A 201 -12.61 1.66 -12.31
CA CYS A 201 -13.25 1.03 -11.16
C CYS A 201 -14.57 0.36 -11.59
N PRO A 202 -14.62 -0.98 -11.74
CA PRO A 202 -15.70 -1.64 -12.48
C PRO A 202 -17.01 -1.67 -11.71
N ASN A 203 -16.98 -1.47 -10.41
CA ASN A 203 -18.15 -1.54 -9.53
C ASN A 203 -18.58 -0.19 -8.97
N LEU A 204 -17.75 0.86 -9.12
CA LEU A 204 -17.98 2.17 -8.52
C LEU A 204 -19.26 2.81 -9.08
N SER A 205 -20.29 2.88 -8.24
CA SER A 205 -21.61 3.41 -8.58
C SER A 205 -21.89 4.76 -7.92
N LYS A 206 -21.26 5.02 -6.76
CA LYS A 206 -21.49 6.24 -5.98
C LYS A 206 -20.19 6.81 -5.43
N VAL A 207 -20.03 8.12 -5.60
CA VAL A 207 -18.90 8.89 -5.05
C VAL A 207 -19.44 10.05 -4.23
N THR A 208 -18.99 10.17 -2.98
CA THR A 208 -19.32 11.30 -2.11
C THR A 208 -18.04 12.08 -1.83
N LEU A 209 -17.99 13.33 -2.32
CA LEU A 209 -16.86 14.24 -2.06
C LEU A 209 -17.28 15.22 -0.95
N GLY A 210 -16.48 15.29 0.11
CA GLY A 210 -16.67 16.24 1.21
C GLY A 210 -16.39 17.67 0.79
N GLU A 211 -17.03 18.63 1.46
CA GLU A 211 -16.72 20.05 1.29
C GLU A 211 -15.27 20.33 1.66
N GLY A 212 -14.53 20.93 0.73
CA GLY A 212 -13.10 21.18 0.82
C GLY A 212 -12.26 20.44 -0.19
N VAL A 213 -12.82 19.46 -0.94
CA VAL A 213 -12.16 18.91 -2.15
C VAL A 213 -12.14 20.02 -3.21
N GLU A 214 -10.94 20.28 -3.75
CA GLU A 214 -10.69 21.43 -4.66
C GLU A 214 -10.36 20.99 -6.09
N THR A 215 -9.72 19.83 -6.27
CA THR A 215 -9.21 19.42 -7.58
C THR A 215 -9.48 17.95 -7.89
N LEU A 216 -10.13 17.71 -9.02
CA LEU A 216 -10.13 16.42 -9.71
C LEU A 216 -9.15 16.53 -10.88
N ASN A 217 -8.09 15.75 -10.87
CA ASN A 217 -7.11 15.73 -11.93
C ASN A 217 -7.58 14.92 -13.16
N GLU A 218 -6.74 14.83 -14.18
CA GLU A 218 -7.04 14.16 -15.45
C GLU A 218 -7.51 12.71 -15.22
N GLY A 219 -8.65 12.36 -15.83
CA GLY A 219 -9.19 11.00 -15.79
C GLY A 219 -9.56 10.47 -14.41
N ALA A 220 -9.73 11.33 -13.40
CA ALA A 220 -9.88 10.91 -11.99
C ALA A 220 -10.89 9.79 -11.79
N PHE A 221 -12.03 9.78 -12.51
CA PHE A 221 -13.06 8.74 -12.49
C PHE A 221 -13.29 8.09 -13.86
N ARG A 222 -12.39 8.31 -14.82
CA ARG A 222 -12.51 7.83 -16.19
C ARG A 222 -12.85 6.33 -16.25
N GLU A 223 -13.80 5.98 -17.11
CA GLU A 223 -14.20 4.58 -17.37
C GLU A 223 -14.79 3.85 -16.13
N CYS A 224 -15.41 4.60 -15.21
CA CYS A 224 -16.23 4.04 -14.15
C CYS A 224 -17.64 3.73 -14.70
N ALA A 225 -17.75 2.67 -15.50
CA ALA A 225 -18.94 2.39 -16.32
C ALA A 225 -20.24 2.22 -15.52
N LYS A 226 -20.17 1.95 -14.21
CA LYS A 226 -21.34 1.84 -13.30
C LYS A 226 -21.62 3.11 -12.50
N LEU A 227 -20.81 4.16 -12.64
CA LEU A 227 -21.00 5.39 -11.88
C LEU A 227 -22.35 6.06 -12.27
N THR A 228 -23.24 6.18 -11.30
CA THR A 228 -24.56 6.78 -11.45
C THR A 228 -24.71 8.08 -10.66
N GLU A 229 -23.94 8.21 -9.58
CA GLU A 229 -24.07 9.34 -8.65
C GLU A 229 -22.69 9.85 -8.21
N ILE A 230 -22.49 11.16 -8.38
CA ILE A 230 -21.38 11.88 -7.78
C ILE A 230 -21.85 13.27 -7.35
N ASN A 231 -21.56 13.66 -6.10
CA ASN A 231 -21.73 15.06 -5.70
C ASN A 231 -20.41 15.80 -5.94
N LEU A 232 -20.48 16.97 -6.53
CA LEU A 232 -19.34 17.89 -6.66
C LEU A 232 -19.51 19.02 -5.64
N PRO A 233 -18.61 19.15 -4.65
CA PRO A 233 -18.75 20.14 -3.58
C PRO A 233 -18.55 21.57 -4.08
N ALA A 234 -19.11 22.56 -3.37
CA ALA A 234 -18.98 23.97 -3.72
C ALA A 234 -17.51 24.47 -3.70
N SER A 235 -16.65 23.78 -2.98
CA SER A 235 -15.21 24.05 -2.90
C SER A 235 -14.44 23.66 -4.16
N LEU A 236 -15.03 22.88 -5.08
CA LEU A 236 -14.34 22.38 -6.27
C LEU A 236 -14.00 23.54 -7.23
N LYS A 237 -12.75 23.61 -7.64
CA LYS A 237 -12.18 24.64 -8.51
C LYS A 237 -11.78 24.11 -9.89
N THR A 238 -11.33 22.86 -9.95
CA THR A 238 -10.78 22.29 -11.18
C THR A 238 -11.32 20.88 -11.43
N ILE A 239 -11.74 20.64 -12.68
CA ILE A 239 -12.04 19.31 -13.23
C ILE A 239 -11.12 19.09 -14.41
N GLY A 240 -10.18 18.14 -14.29
CA GLY A 240 -9.21 17.79 -15.31
C GLY A 240 -9.83 17.16 -16.56
N GLN A 241 -9.07 17.12 -17.62
CA GLN A 241 -9.50 16.48 -18.87
C GLN A 241 -9.92 15.02 -18.61
N TYR A 242 -10.95 14.56 -19.30
CA TYR A 242 -11.42 13.16 -19.22
C TYR A 242 -11.86 12.69 -17.84
N ALA A 243 -12.07 13.58 -16.86
CA ALA A 243 -12.37 13.20 -15.48
C ALA A 243 -13.53 12.20 -15.36
N PHE A 244 -14.53 12.29 -16.27
CA PHE A 244 -15.71 11.41 -16.32
C PHE A 244 -15.87 10.75 -17.73
N LEU A 245 -14.79 10.61 -18.49
CA LEU A 245 -14.87 10.02 -19.82
C LEU A 245 -15.31 8.56 -19.75
N ASN A 246 -16.31 8.18 -20.55
CA ASN A 246 -16.90 6.84 -20.62
C ASN A 246 -17.59 6.36 -19.35
N ASP A 247 -18.04 7.25 -18.48
CA ASP A 247 -18.93 6.94 -17.36
C ASP A 247 -20.37 6.86 -17.88
N VAL A 248 -20.65 5.81 -18.62
CA VAL A 248 -21.85 5.66 -19.47
C VAL A 248 -23.17 5.67 -18.70
N MET A 249 -23.16 5.38 -17.40
CA MET A 249 -24.35 5.41 -16.54
C MET A 249 -24.54 6.77 -15.82
N LEU A 250 -23.57 7.68 -15.90
CA LEU A 250 -23.66 9.00 -15.27
C LEU A 250 -24.49 9.94 -16.14
N SER A 251 -25.78 9.99 -15.89
CA SER A 251 -26.75 10.73 -16.73
C SER A 251 -26.70 12.25 -16.54
N SER A 252 -26.26 12.73 -15.38
CA SER A 252 -26.17 14.17 -15.08
C SER A 252 -25.17 14.42 -13.96
N VAL A 253 -24.46 15.55 -14.06
CA VAL A 253 -23.56 16.08 -13.02
C VAL A 253 -23.83 17.57 -12.87
N ARG A 254 -24.04 18.01 -11.64
CA ARG A 254 -24.16 19.45 -11.35
C ARG A 254 -22.76 20.01 -11.10
N ILE A 255 -22.25 20.80 -12.03
CA ILE A 255 -20.96 21.49 -11.91
C ILE A 255 -21.14 22.72 -11.00
N PRO A 256 -20.34 22.88 -9.92
CA PRO A 256 -20.38 24.07 -9.07
C PRO A 256 -19.99 25.34 -9.85
N VAL A 257 -20.49 26.49 -9.37
CA VAL A 257 -20.09 27.80 -9.91
C VAL A 257 -18.61 28.05 -9.58
N GLY A 258 -17.82 28.42 -10.56
CA GLY A 258 -16.39 28.74 -10.36
C GLY A 258 -15.42 27.62 -10.74
N VAL A 259 -15.92 26.48 -11.21
CA VAL A 259 -15.06 25.43 -11.79
C VAL A 259 -14.51 25.89 -13.14
N THR A 260 -13.22 25.72 -13.33
CA THR A 260 -12.49 26.06 -14.57
C THR A 260 -11.81 24.83 -15.20
#